data_1f069e94985262b19f90c82df51c7286
#
_entry.id   1f069e94985262b19f90c82df51c7286
#
_cell.length_a   1.000
_cell.length_b   1.000
_cell.length_c   1.000
_cell.angle_alpha   90.00
_cell.angle_beta   90.00
_cell.angle_gamma   90.00
#
_symmetry.space_group_name_H-M   'P 1'
#
loop_
_entity.id
_entity.type
_entity.pdbx_description
1 polymer ?
#
loop_
_entity_poly.entity_id
_entity_poly.type
_entity_poly.pdbx_seq_one_letter_code
_entity_poly.pdbx_strand_id
1 'polypeptide(L)'
;VQVSIEANEEKVVDLPVANVENNKYHFHSFSYTVSDEKGNVVAQKDAALSFPKVVKAQKTISAEDFDGDISDWQDAYPIYINTPQNITKSESWQNAECSARAFFKWDEEHLYCLVDIYDDAFLQPFTGGSMWQGDSIQISVDADDDKATSYQSDDYELGFSHTPLGHEFYYWYAPQKLETGVVDWFKMIRNDDMHFSRYLIAMDKSVLPTL
;
A
#
# COMPACT_ATOMS: atom_id res chain seq x y z
N VAL A 1 6.61 -30.18 16.28
CA VAL A 1 5.37 -30.97 16.22
C VAL A 1 5.72 -32.31 15.60
N GLN A 2 5.26 -33.41 16.19
CA GLN A 2 5.43 -34.74 15.65
C GLN A 2 4.08 -35.20 15.07
N VAL A 3 4.10 -35.72 13.85
CA VAL A 3 2.88 -36.11 13.10
C VAL A 3 3.11 -37.45 12.45
N SER A 4 2.16 -38.35 12.58
CA SER A 4 2.13 -39.60 11.82
C SER A 4 1.25 -39.45 10.59
N ILE A 5 1.78 -39.81 9.42
CA ILE A 5 1.08 -39.76 8.13
C ILE A 5 1.21 -41.14 7.48
N GLU A 6 0.09 -41.74 7.08
CA GLU A 6 0.07 -42.99 6.36
C GLU A 6 0.46 -42.83 4.88
N ALA A 7 0.81 -43.92 4.22
CA ALA A 7 1.17 -43.83 2.81
C ALA A 7 -0.02 -43.35 1.96
N ASN A 8 0.20 -42.32 1.13
CA ASN A 8 -0.77 -41.59 0.32
C ASN A 8 -1.84 -40.80 1.09
N GLU A 9 -1.56 -40.48 2.35
CA GLU A 9 -2.37 -39.56 3.16
C GLU A 9 -1.84 -38.12 3.05
N GLU A 10 -2.74 -37.12 3.00
CA GLU A 10 -2.45 -35.73 3.21
C GLU A 10 -2.93 -35.31 4.61
N LYS A 11 -2.11 -34.54 5.32
CA LYS A 11 -2.45 -34.03 6.64
C LYS A 11 -2.10 -32.57 6.80
N VAL A 12 -3.06 -31.77 7.19
CA VAL A 12 -2.83 -30.38 7.60
C VAL A 12 -2.34 -30.37 9.04
N VAL A 13 -1.28 -29.62 9.28
CA VAL A 13 -0.67 -29.50 10.60
C VAL A 13 -0.61 -28.04 10.99
N ASP A 14 -1.29 -27.68 12.07
CA ASP A 14 -1.22 -26.37 12.65
C ASP A 14 0.05 -26.23 13.48
N LEU A 15 0.90 -25.30 13.10
CA LEU A 15 2.10 -24.97 13.84
C LEU A 15 1.85 -23.73 14.71
N PRO A 16 1.89 -23.85 16.04
CA PRO A 16 1.74 -22.70 16.91
C PRO A 16 2.96 -21.78 16.72
N VAL A 17 2.73 -20.54 16.32
CA VAL A 17 3.75 -19.50 16.26
C VAL A 17 3.63 -18.68 17.54
N ALA A 18 4.65 -18.71 18.38
CA ALA A 18 4.71 -17.94 19.62
C ALA A 18 5.78 -16.86 19.53
N ASN A 19 5.62 -15.79 20.28
CA ASN A 19 6.58 -14.68 20.41
C ASN A 19 6.93 -13.98 19.09
N VAL A 20 5.94 -13.82 18.21
CA VAL A 20 6.09 -12.94 17.05
C VAL A 20 6.12 -11.50 17.55
N GLU A 21 7.31 -10.93 17.66
CA GLU A 21 7.45 -9.51 17.95
C GLU A 21 6.87 -8.71 16.77
N ASN A 22 5.95 -7.81 17.07
CA ASN A 22 5.36 -6.92 16.08
C ASN A 22 6.42 -5.93 15.61
N ASN A 23 7.15 -6.26 14.56
CA ASN A 23 8.14 -5.37 13.98
C ASN A 23 7.48 -4.36 13.03
N LYS A 24 8.16 -3.25 12.78
CA LYS A 24 7.64 -2.17 11.91
C LYS A 24 7.41 -2.59 10.45
N TYR A 25 7.91 -3.73 10.04
CA TYR A 25 7.80 -4.25 8.67
C TYR A 25 6.69 -5.29 8.48
N HIS A 26 6.12 -5.81 9.58
CA HIS A 26 5.06 -6.82 9.58
C HIS A 26 5.32 -8.10 8.79
N PHE A 27 6.58 -8.34 8.40
CA PHE A 27 7.03 -9.56 7.75
C PHE A 27 7.93 -10.35 8.70
N HIS A 28 7.61 -11.61 8.86
CA HIS A 28 8.40 -12.55 9.64
C HIS A 28 8.80 -13.71 8.75
N SER A 29 10.07 -13.77 8.40
CA SER A 29 10.63 -14.92 7.69
C SER A 29 10.89 -16.04 8.68
N PHE A 30 10.55 -17.26 8.31
CA PHE A 30 10.86 -18.45 9.07
C PHE A 30 11.19 -19.60 8.12
N SER A 31 12.02 -20.51 8.61
CA SER A 31 12.34 -21.76 7.92
C SER A 31 11.71 -22.91 8.67
N TYR A 32 11.12 -23.84 7.96
CA TYR A 32 10.73 -25.12 8.56
C TYR A 32 11.42 -26.29 7.89
N THR A 33 11.69 -27.31 8.70
CA THR A 33 12.34 -28.53 8.27
C THR A 33 11.46 -29.70 8.67
N VAL A 34 11.22 -30.58 7.73
CA VAL A 34 10.55 -31.87 7.98
C VAL A 34 11.64 -32.96 8.01
N SER A 35 11.66 -33.75 9.06
CA SER A 35 12.59 -34.85 9.22
C SER A 35 11.85 -36.16 9.43
N ASP A 36 12.44 -37.25 8.97
CA ASP A 36 11.94 -38.61 9.24
C ASP A 36 12.23 -39.03 10.71
N GLU A 37 11.76 -40.20 11.07
CA GLU A 37 11.95 -40.77 12.42
C GLU A 37 13.42 -40.96 12.82
N LYS A 38 14.34 -41.01 11.86
CA LYS A 38 15.79 -41.17 12.05
C LYS A 38 16.48 -39.81 12.11
N GLY A 39 15.74 -38.69 11.96
CA GLY A 39 16.28 -37.34 11.96
C GLY A 39 16.83 -36.89 10.60
N ASN A 40 16.63 -37.65 9.51
CA ASN A 40 17.04 -37.21 8.20
C ASN A 40 16.09 -36.14 7.69
N VAL A 41 16.59 -35.04 7.16
CA VAL A 41 15.79 -33.98 6.56
C VAL A 41 15.21 -34.47 5.24
N VAL A 42 13.88 -34.54 5.16
CA VAL A 42 13.15 -34.94 3.96
C VAL A 42 12.59 -33.74 3.19
N ALA A 43 12.39 -32.62 3.87
CA ALA A 43 12.03 -31.35 3.23
C ALA A 43 12.50 -30.16 4.09
N GLN A 44 12.87 -29.09 3.42
CA GLN A 44 13.13 -27.79 4.03
C GLN A 44 12.53 -26.72 3.15
N LYS A 45 11.87 -25.72 3.74
CA LYS A 45 11.31 -24.60 3.00
C LYS A 45 11.38 -23.33 3.85
N ASP A 46 11.68 -22.24 3.18
CA ASP A 46 11.53 -20.90 3.74
C ASP A 46 10.11 -20.39 3.44
N ALA A 47 9.53 -19.74 4.41
CA ALA A 47 8.24 -19.11 4.30
C ALA A 47 8.24 -17.74 4.98
N ALA A 48 7.32 -16.88 4.60
CA ALA A 48 7.10 -15.62 5.26
C ALA A 48 5.65 -15.52 5.72
N LEU A 49 5.47 -15.02 6.94
CA LEU A 49 4.17 -14.60 7.46
C LEU A 49 4.11 -13.08 7.38
N SER A 50 3.07 -12.59 6.74
CA SER A 50 2.68 -11.19 6.81
C SER A 50 1.48 -11.09 7.75
N PHE A 51 1.61 -10.26 8.77
CA PHE A 51 0.47 -9.85 9.57
C PHE A 51 0.08 -8.46 9.07
N PRO A 52 -1.01 -8.32 8.32
CA PRO A 52 -1.46 -7.00 7.89
C PRO A 52 -1.68 -6.15 9.13
N LYS A 53 -0.98 -5.02 9.19
CA LYS A 53 -1.24 -4.03 10.23
C LYS A 53 -2.58 -3.41 9.92
N VAL A 54 -3.53 -3.57 10.82
CA VAL A 54 -4.74 -2.76 10.77
C VAL A 54 -4.37 -1.35 11.19
N VAL A 55 -4.28 -0.45 10.23
CA VAL A 55 -4.13 0.98 10.46
C VAL A 55 -5.52 1.59 10.36
N LYS A 56 -5.99 2.18 11.44
CA LYS A 56 -7.24 2.94 11.41
C LYS A 56 -6.95 4.35 10.96
N ALA A 57 -7.62 4.80 9.92
CA ALA A 57 -7.63 6.21 9.54
C ALA A 57 -8.25 7.04 10.67
N GLN A 58 -7.57 8.10 11.08
CA GLN A 58 -8.04 8.98 12.14
C GLN A 58 -9.09 9.94 11.60
N LYS A 59 -10.14 10.20 12.37
CA LYS A 59 -11.09 11.25 12.04
C LYS A 59 -10.43 12.61 12.23
N THR A 60 -10.41 13.42 11.19
CA THR A 60 -9.97 14.82 11.26
C THR A 60 -11.11 15.72 11.73
N ILE A 61 -10.76 16.91 12.24
CA ILE A 61 -11.75 17.88 12.75
C ILE A 61 -12.06 18.94 11.69
N SER A 62 -11.17 19.17 10.72
CA SER A 62 -11.30 20.25 9.74
C SER A 62 -10.61 19.92 8.41
N ALA A 63 -11.31 20.20 7.31
CA ALA A 63 -10.72 20.19 5.97
C ALA A 63 -9.72 21.34 5.73
N GLU A 64 -9.73 22.37 6.59
CA GLU A 64 -8.83 23.51 6.49
C GLU A 64 -7.37 23.15 6.82
N ASP A 65 -7.16 22.05 7.56
CA ASP A 65 -5.84 21.52 7.90
C ASP A 65 -5.17 20.74 6.76
N PHE A 66 -5.77 20.75 5.57
CA PHE A 66 -5.26 20.03 4.40
C PHE A 66 -4.35 20.92 3.53
N ASP A 67 -3.40 21.61 4.14
CA ASP A 67 -2.44 22.48 3.46
C ASP A 67 -1.09 21.79 3.14
N GLY A 68 -0.88 20.60 3.72
CA GLY A 68 0.34 19.79 3.56
C GLY A 68 1.33 19.97 4.69
N ASP A 69 0.98 20.62 5.79
CA ASP A 69 1.80 20.59 7.00
C ASP A 69 1.74 19.18 7.62
N ILE A 70 2.89 18.53 7.74
CA ILE A 70 3.01 17.22 8.35
C ILE A 70 2.63 17.23 9.84
N SER A 71 2.67 18.39 10.49
CA SER A 71 2.29 18.50 11.90
C SER A 71 0.82 18.14 12.15
N ASP A 72 -0.05 18.35 11.18
CA ASP A 72 -1.47 18.01 11.24
C ASP A 72 -1.75 16.52 11.15
N TRP A 73 -0.72 15.73 10.81
CA TRP A 73 -0.79 14.28 10.64
C TRP A 73 -0.12 13.49 11.75
N GLN A 74 0.31 14.14 12.84
CA GLN A 74 1.07 13.50 13.93
C GLN A 74 0.26 12.42 14.68
N ASP A 75 -1.05 12.51 14.68
CA ASP A 75 -1.98 11.53 15.26
C ASP A 75 -2.32 10.36 14.32
N ALA A 76 -2.00 10.48 13.02
CA ALA A 76 -2.20 9.43 12.05
C ALA A 76 -1.06 8.42 12.03
N TYR A 77 -1.39 7.14 11.84
CA TYR A 77 -0.37 6.10 11.72
C TYR A 77 0.21 6.03 10.31
N PRO A 78 1.53 6.15 10.14
CA PRO A 78 2.16 6.01 8.84
C PRO A 78 2.17 4.55 8.36
N ILE A 79 1.89 4.37 7.08
CA ILE A 79 2.14 3.16 6.33
C ILE A 79 3.46 3.36 5.60
N TYR A 80 4.48 2.55 5.89
CA TYR A 80 5.80 2.67 5.27
C TYR A 80 5.94 1.73 4.08
N ILE A 81 6.44 2.27 2.98
CA ILE A 81 6.84 1.57 1.75
C ILE A 81 8.34 1.83 1.58
N ASN A 82 9.16 1.10 2.33
CA ASN A 82 10.59 1.35 2.45
C ASN A 82 11.41 0.06 2.70
N THR A 83 10.92 -1.07 2.21
CA THR A 83 11.62 -2.35 2.34
C THR A 83 11.71 -3.06 0.97
N PRO A 84 12.69 -3.93 0.76
CA PRO A 84 12.80 -4.71 -0.47
C PRO A 84 11.54 -5.50 -0.83
N GLN A 85 10.75 -5.90 0.16
CA GLN A 85 9.50 -6.64 -0.03
C GLN A 85 8.39 -5.80 -0.69
N ASN A 86 8.52 -4.48 -0.63
CA ASN A 86 7.59 -3.56 -1.29
C ASN A 86 7.94 -3.33 -2.77
N ILE A 87 9.07 -3.84 -3.24
CA ILE A 87 9.57 -3.59 -4.60
C ILE A 87 9.26 -4.78 -5.50
N THR A 88 8.57 -4.53 -6.60
CA THR A 88 8.12 -5.60 -7.51
C THR A 88 8.96 -5.75 -8.77
N LYS A 89 9.74 -4.74 -9.15
CA LYS A 89 10.42 -4.69 -10.46
C LYS A 89 11.89 -4.25 -10.46
N SER A 90 12.49 -3.98 -9.31
CA SER A 90 13.92 -3.59 -9.26
C SER A 90 14.75 -4.65 -8.56
N GLU A 91 15.81 -5.11 -9.23
CA GLU A 91 16.77 -6.07 -8.66
C GLU A 91 17.81 -5.41 -7.75
N SER A 92 17.97 -4.09 -7.84
CA SER A 92 19.02 -3.33 -7.15
C SER A 92 18.50 -2.18 -6.29
N TRP A 93 17.23 -2.21 -5.91
CA TRP A 93 16.63 -1.14 -5.12
C TRP A 93 17.34 -0.89 -3.79
N GLN A 94 17.55 0.38 -3.50
CA GLN A 94 18.01 0.88 -2.20
C GLN A 94 17.00 1.89 -1.66
N ASN A 95 16.86 1.92 -0.34
CA ASN A 95 15.91 2.82 0.32
C ASN A 95 16.16 4.31 0.04
N ALA A 96 17.39 4.66 -0.32
CA ALA A 96 17.76 6.01 -0.72
C ALA A 96 17.28 6.40 -2.12
N GLU A 97 16.98 5.42 -2.98
CA GLU A 97 16.57 5.67 -4.36
C GLU A 97 15.06 5.93 -4.46
N CYS A 98 14.26 5.16 -3.73
CA CYS A 98 12.82 5.37 -3.65
C CYS A 98 12.28 4.80 -2.35
N SER A 99 11.56 5.60 -1.60
CA SER A 99 10.81 5.16 -0.41
C SER A 99 9.63 6.07 -0.16
N ALA A 100 8.59 5.54 0.45
CA ALA A 100 7.40 6.32 0.74
C ALA A 100 6.84 6.05 2.14
N ARG A 101 6.02 6.98 2.60
CA ARG A 101 5.11 6.81 3.72
C ARG A 101 3.77 7.43 3.38
N ALA A 102 2.69 6.76 3.73
CA ALA A 102 1.34 7.21 3.52
C ALA A 102 0.59 7.36 4.84
N PHE A 103 -0.29 8.34 4.91
CA PHE A 103 -1.17 8.60 6.03
C PHE A 103 -2.59 8.76 5.52
N PHE A 104 -3.55 8.31 6.31
CA PHE A 104 -4.97 8.45 6.00
C PHE A 104 -5.72 9.09 7.16
N LYS A 105 -6.57 10.06 6.83
CA LYS A 105 -7.55 10.68 7.71
C LYS A 105 -8.90 10.75 7.00
N TRP A 106 -9.95 11.02 7.72
CA TRP A 106 -11.29 11.14 7.15
C TRP A 106 -12.16 12.12 7.97
N ASP A 107 -13.15 12.65 7.30
CA ASP A 107 -14.28 13.33 7.92
C ASP A 107 -15.61 12.79 7.34
N GLU A 108 -16.73 13.45 7.59
CA GLU A 108 -18.03 12.99 7.11
C GLU A 108 -18.16 13.07 5.58
N GLU A 109 -17.35 13.89 4.91
CA GLU A 109 -17.46 14.21 3.49
C GLU A 109 -16.29 13.69 2.67
N HIS A 110 -15.09 13.52 3.28
CA HIS A 110 -13.86 13.23 2.56
C HIS A 110 -13.03 12.09 3.17
N LEU A 111 -12.28 11.41 2.31
CA LEU A 111 -11.10 10.64 2.66
C LEU A 111 -9.86 11.46 2.28
N TYR A 112 -9.00 11.72 3.26
CA TYR A 112 -7.74 12.43 3.08
C TYR A 112 -6.58 11.46 3.03
N CYS A 113 -5.68 11.66 2.06
CA CYS A 113 -4.45 10.90 1.97
C CYS A 113 -3.27 11.86 1.79
N LEU A 114 -2.23 11.68 2.60
CA LEU A 114 -0.93 12.31 2.43
C LEU A 114 0.10 11.23 2.15
N VAL A 115 0.81 11.36 1.02
CA VAL A 115 1.91 10.44 0.69
C VAL A 115 3.19 11.24 0.49
N ASP A 116 4.17 10.95 1.33
CA ASP A 116 5.53 11.46 1.19
C ASP A 116 6.38 10.44 0.44
N ILE A 117 7.02 10.85 -0.63
CA ILE A 117 7.91 10.03 -1.45
C ILE A 117 9.29 10.68 -1.48
N TYR A 118 10.32 9.91 -1.15
CA TYR A 118 11.71 10.25 -1.39
C TYR A 118 12.16 9.51 -2.63
N ASP A 119 12.56 10.26 -3.66
CA ASP A 119 12.90 9.76 -4.98
C ASP A 119 13.90 10.71 -5.64
N ASP A 120 15.01 10.20 -6.12
CA ASP A 120 16.14 10.97 -6.66
C ASP A 120 15.78 11.76 -7.93
N ALA A 121 14.80 11.31 -8.72
CA ALA A 121 14.33 11.99 -9.92
C ALA A 121 12.82 11.86 -10.09
N PHE A 122 12.14 12.96 -10.39
CA PHE A 122 10.73 12.92 -10.77
C PHE A 122 10.60 12.90 -12.30
N LEU A 123 10.04 11.83 -12.85
CA LEU A 123 9.83 11.64 -14.28
C LEU A 123 8.42 11.20 -14.61
N GLN A 124 7.57 12.13 -15.07
CA GLN A 124 6.20 11.84 -15.48
C GLN A 124 5.85 12.45 -16.83
N PRO A 125 6.23 11.79 -17.96
CA PRO A 125 5.88 12.28 -19.29
C PRO A 125 4.49 11.82 -19.76
N PHE A 126 3.83 10.94 -19.03
CA PHE A 126 2.57 10.31 -19.42
C PHE A 126 1.36 10.99 -18.78
N THR A 127 0.18 10.82 -19.39
CA THR A 127 -1.10 11.37 -18.94
C THR A 127 -2.18 10.30 -18.94
N GLY A 128 -3.30 10.55 -18.24
CA GLY A 128 -4.46 9.68 -18.21
C GLY A 128 -4.13 8.25 -17.83
N GLY A 129 -4.74 7.28 -18.49
CA GLY A 129 -4.54 5.87 -18.22
C GLY A 129 -3.12 5.34 -18.41
N SER A 130 -2.21 6.15 -18.94
CA SER A 130 -0.79 5.78 -19.10
C SER A 130 0.10 6.32 -17.99
N MET A 131 -0.41 7.10 -17.04
CA MET A 131 0.39 7.74 -15.97
C MET A 131 1.13 6.74 -15.08
N TRP A 132 0.67 5.49 -14.99
CA TRP A 132 1.34 4.44 -14.23
C TRP A 132 2.73 4.06 -14.76
N GLN A 133 3.10 4.51 -15.96
CA GLN A 133 4.41 4.28 -16.57
C GLN A 133 5.47 5.30 -16.14
N GLY A 134 5.06 6.36 -15.46
CA GLY A 134 5.92 7.37 -14.84
C GLY A 134 5.66 7.48 -13.34
N ASP A 135 6.22 8.51 -12.72
CA ASP A 135 6.07 8.75 -11.28
C ASP A 135 4.64 9.07 -10.91
N SER A 136 4.02 8.14 -10.25
CA SER A 136 2.62 8.21 -9.85
C SER A 136 2.37 7.40 -8.58
N ILE A 137 1.29 7.68 -7.91
CA ILE A 137 0.77 6.82 -6.87
C ILE A 137 -0.51 6.14 -7.33
N GLN A 138 -0.70 4.91 -6.89
CA GLN A 138 -1.93 4.16 -7.09
C GLN A 138 -2.51 3.76 -5.73
N ILE A 139 -3.81 3.91 -5.59
CA ILE A 139 -4.56 3.52 -4.39
C ILE A 139 -5.63 2.52 -4.84
N SER A 140 -5.53 1.30 -4.33
CA SER A 140 -6.59 0.29 -4.49
C SER A 140 -7.45 0.26 -3.24
N VAL A 141 -8.75 0.19 -3.42
CA VAL A 141 -9.73 0.11 -2.33
C VAL A 141 -10.62 -1.09 -2.58
N ASP A 142 -10.73 -1.96 -1.59
CA ASP A 142 -11.68 -3.06 -1.48
C ASP A 142 -12.75 -2.57 -0.48
N ALA A 143 -13.91 -2.17 -0.99
CA ALA A 143 -14.86 -1.41 -0.20
C ALA A 143 -15.71 -2.30 0.72
N ASP A 144 -15.92 -3.55 0.40
CA ASP A 144 -16.64 -4.51 1.25
C ASP A 144 -15.73 -5.45 2.05
N ASP A 145 -14.39 -5.29 1.91
CA ASP A 145 -13.34 -6.09 2.60
C ASP A 145 -13.46 -7.60 2.33
N ASP A 146 -13.88 -7.97 1.12
CA ASP A 146 -14.06 -9.38 0.74
C ASP A 146 -12.74 -10.11 0.45
N LYS A 147 -11.65 -9.36 0.26
CA LYS A 147 -10.29 -9.86 -0.01
C LYS A 147 -10.19 -10.74 -1.25
N ALA A 148 -11.00 -10.45 -2.25
CA ALA A 148 -10.94 -11.11 -3.53
C ALA A 148 -9.56 -10.99 -4.18
N THR A 149 -9.19 -11.97 -5.00
CA THR A 149 -7.88 -11.96 -5.71
C THR A 149 -7.90 -11.17 -7.02
N SER A 150 -9.04 -10.61 -7.38
CA SER A 150 -9.26 -9.76 -8.55
C SER A 150 -10.31 -8.72 -8.22
N TYR A 151 -10.26 -7.57 -8.88
CA TYR A 151 -11.24 -6.50 -8.69
C TYR A 151 -12.68 -6.98 -8.86
N GLN A 152 -13.52 -6.65 -7.89
CA GLN A 152 -14.95 -6.94 -7.83
C GLN A 152 -15.76 -5.65 -8.04
N SER A 153 -17.09 -5.77 -8.07
CA SER A 153 -17.99 -4.68 -8.46
C SER A 153 -18.01 -3.46 -7.54
N ASP A 154 -17.35 -3.51 -6.41
CA ASP A 154 -17.26 -2.44 -5.39
C ASP A 154 -15.84 -1.90 -5.20
N ASP A 155 -14.86 -2.52 -5.90
CA ASP A 155 -13.44 -2.17 -5.82
C ASP A 155 -13.09 -0.93 -6.64
N TYR A 156 -11.97 -0.31 -6.27
CA TYR A 156 -11.39 0.82 -6.97
C TYR A 156 -9.90 0.61 -7.23
N GLU A 157 -9.44 1.12 -8.38
CA GLU A 157 -8.03 1.33 -8.68
C GLU A 157 -7.85 2.74 -9.21
N LEU A 158 -7.29 3.61 -8.37
CA LEU A 158 -7.21 5.06 -8.55
C LEU A 158 -5.75 5.47 -8.73
N GLY A 159 -5.49 6.43 -9.63
CA GLY A 159 -4.16 6.94 -9.90
C GLY A 159 -4.06 8.45 -9.79
N PHE A 160 -2.92 8.93 -9.26
CA PHE A 160 -2.64 10.34 -9.05
C PHE A 160 -1.21 10.67 -9.46
N SER A 161 -1.04 11.71 -10.26
CA SER A 161 0.27 12.21 -10.61
C SER A 161 0.24 13.68 -11.04
N HIS A 162 1.37 14.35 -10.89
CA HIS A 162 1.60 15.63 -11.55
C HIS A 162 2.13 15.37 -12.96
N THR A 163 1.22 15.38 -13.91
CA THR A 163 1.50 15.11 -15.34
C THR A 163 1.81 16.41 -16.09
N PRO A 164 2.19 16.38 -17.35
CA PRO A 164 2.29 17.58 -18.18
C PRO A 164 1.02 18.42 -18.29
N LEU A 165 -0.15 17.87 -17.93
CA LEU A 165 -1.42 18.58 -17.90
C LEU A 165 -1.70 19.26 -16.55
N GLY A 166 -1.03 18.84 -15.47
CA GLY A 166 -1.23 19.32 -14.11
C GLY A 166 -1.44 18.17 -13.11
N HIS A 167 -2.12 18.46 -12.01
CA HIS A 167 -2.46 17.48 -10.99
C HIS A 167 -3.60 16.61 -11.50
N GLU A 168 -3.28 15.46 -12.05
CA GLU A 168 -4.19 14.60 -12.79
C GLU A 168 -4.62 13.39 -11.96
N PHE A 169 -5.93 13.13 -11.99
CA PHE A 169 -6.57 11.94 -11.45
C PHE A 169 -7.02 11.04 -12.60
N TYR A 170 -6.82 9.73 -12.42
CA TYR A 170 -7.34 8.70 -13.31
C TYR A 170 -7.80 7.49 -12.50
N TYR A 171 -8.70 6.69 -13.06
CA TYR A 171 -9.05 5.38 -12.49
C TYR A 171 -8.97 4.31 -13.57
N TRP A 172 -8.49 3.14 -13.20
CA TRP A 172 -8.48 1.96 -14.08
C TRP A 172 -9.65 1.05 -13.74
N TYR A 173 -10.10 1.07 -12.49
CA TYR A 173 -11.27 0.33 -12.04
C TYR A 173 -12.08 1.16 -11.03
N ALA A 174 -13.41 1.09 -11.16
CA ALA A 174 -14.38 1.69 -10.23
C ALA A 174 -15.77 1.11 -10.47
N PRO A 175 -16.64 1.03 -9.44
CA PRO A 175 -18.05 0.59 -9.57
C PRO A 175 -18.89 1.46 -10.51
N GLN A 176 -18.54 2.73 -10.60
CA GLN A 176 -19.22 3.72 -11.45
C GLN A 176 -18.21 4.48 -12.31
N LYS A 177 -18.75 5.14 -13.34
CA LYS A 177 -17.94 6.06 -14.13
C LYS A 177 -17.56 7.29 -13.29
N LEU A 178 -16.27 7.56 -13.17
CA LEU A 178 -15.72 8.75 -12.54
C LEU A 178 -15.28 9.77 -13.60
N GLU A 179 -15.25 11.04 -13.23
CA GLU A 179 -14.60 12.07 -14.05
C GLU A 179 -13.09 12.02 -13.80
N THR A 180 -12.32 12.03 -14.90
CA THR A 180 -10.85 11.97 -14.88
C THR A 180 -10.24 13.21 -15.50
N GLY A 181 -8.98 13.48 -15.22
CA GLY A 181 -8.22 14.61 -15.73
C GLY A 181 -7.66 15.47 -14.62
N VAL A 182 -7.41 16.73 -14.92
CA VAL A 182 -6.88 17.68 -13.92
C VAL A 182 -7.97 18.02 -12.91
N VAL A 183 -7.62 17.87 -11.64
CA VAL A 183 -8.52 18.09 -10.49
C VAL A 183 -7.91 19.07 -9.49
N ASP A 184 -8.73 19.71 -8.66
CA ASP A 184 -8.29 20.66 -7.64
C ASP A 184 -8.20 20.05 -6.23
N TRP A 185 -8.83 18.90 -6.02
CA TRP A 185 -8.81 18.15 -4.74
C TRP A 185 -7.59 17.20 -4.59
N PHE A 186 -6.69 17.21 -5.56
CA PHE A 186 -5.38 16.58 -5.52
C PHE A 186 -4.29 17.61 -5.81
N LYS A 187 -3.21 17.60 -5.02
CA LYS A 187 -2.02 18.42 -5.22
C LYS A 187 -0.77 17.58 -5.01
N MET A 188 0.28 17.93 -5.73
CA MET A 188 1.61 17.40 -5.51
C MET A 188 2.58 18.57 -5.31
N ILE A 189 3.40 18.48 -4.28
CA ILE A 189 4.49 19.43 -3.99
C ILE A 189 5.80 18.68 -4.22
N ARG A 190 6.65 19.20 -5.10
CA ARG A 190 7.98 18.66 -5.34
C ARG A 190 9.04 19.60 -4.84
N ASN A 191 10.04 19.06 -4.16
CA ASN A 191 11.29 19.75 -3.81
C ASN A 191 12.46 18.93 -4.36
N ASP A 192 13.03 19.38 -5.46
CA ASP A 192 14.11 18.66 -6.15
C ASP A 192 15.42 18.65 -5.35
N ASP A 193 15.71 19.71 -4.58
CA ASP A 193 16.91 19.76 -3.73
C ASP A 193 16.88 18.73 -2.61
N MET A 194 15.69 18.36 -2.16
CA MET A 194 15.47 17.35 -1.12
C MET A 194 15.11 15.98 -1.69
N HIS A 195 15.00 15.82 -3.01
CA HIS A 195 14.53 14.59 -3.65
C HIS A 195 13.21 14.10 -3.06
N PHE A 196 12.24 15.02 -2.94
CA PHE A 196 11.04 14.79 -2.16
C PHE A 196 9.79 15.23 -2.91
N SER A 197 8.77 14.38 -2.90
CA SER A 197 7.43 14.68 -3.39
C SER A 197 6.40 14.43 -2.29
N ARG A 198 5.44 15.35 -2.12
CA ARG A 198 4.29 15.17 -1.25
C ARG A 198 3.02 15.20 -2.07
N TYR A 199 2.26 14.15 -2.00
CA TYR A 199 0.93 14.04 -2.59
C TYR A 199 -0.11 14.31 -1.52
N LEU A 200 -1.06 15.19 -1.82
CA LEU A 200 -2.17 15.59 -0.97
C LEU A 200 -3.47 15.33 -1.70
N ILE A 201 -4.29 14.45 -1.18
CA ILE A 201 -5.56 14.03 -1.79
C ILE A 201 -6.67 14.24 -0.78
N ALA A 202 -7.69 15.03 -1.16
CA ALA A 202 -8.93 15.21 -0.41
C ALA A 202 -10.10 14.67 -1.25
N MET A 203 -10.31 13.37 -1.18
CA MET A 203 -11.26 12.67 -2.02
C MET A 203 -12.65 12.73 -1.41
N ASP A 204 -13.59 13.37 -2.13
CA ASP A 204 -14.99 13.41 -1.75
C ASP A 204 -15.60 12.00 -1.74
N LYS A 205 -16.45 11.70 -0.78
CA LYS A 205 -17.16 10.40 -0.68
C LYS A 205 -18.03 10.07 -1.89
N SER A 206 -18.41 11.06 -2.70
CA SER A 206 -19.08 10.79 -3.97
C SER A 206 -18.20 10.05 -4.98
N VAL A 207 -16.87 10.12 -4.83
CA VAL A 207 -15.92 9.32 -5.60
C VAL A 207 -15.87 7.88 -5.09
N LEU A 208 -16.07 7.69 -3.79
CA LEU A 208 -16.05 6.39 -3.10
C LEU A 208 -17.39 6.12 -2.37
N PRO A 209 -18.54 6.06 -3.05
CA PRO A 209 -19.84 5.98 -2.39
C PRO A 209 -20.10 4.67 -1.64
N THR A 210 -19.23 3.68 -1.80
CA THR A 210 -19.31 2.38 -1.10
C THR A 210 -18.52 2.34 0.21
N LEU A 211 -17.76 3.39 0.53
CA LEU A 211 -17.01 3.54 1.79
C LEU A 211 -17.83 4.12 2.94
#